data_009432d73893c2dbde2e6d4805048268
#
_entry.id   009432d73893c2dbde2e6d4805048268
#
_cell.length_a   1.000
_cell.length_b   1.000
_cell.length_c   1.000
_cell.angle_alpha   90.00
_cell.angle_beta   90.00
_cell.angle_gamma   90.00
#
_symmetry.space_group_name_H-M   'P 1'
#
loop_
_entity.id
_entity.type
_entity.pdbx_description
1 polymer ?
#
loop_
_entity_poly.entity_id
_entity_poly.type
_entity_poly.pdbx_seq_one_letter_code
_entity_poly.pdbx_strand_id
1 'polypeptide(L)'
;MITPYALTQPMQKTLNLTAFILVLAFASVPHAFASQPNADPQSSDWVQANKNVGQFLRGHADVLKAESKAKTSTQQPDSQAKLTLSEKYSPLTLADAKQLALESRPSLFLVGTESLVDRNQQSIEITALMTHVEQAWVNAVGTERILKFEFDATEATNIAEELALRMGKVGNWESSKVIDVSLKAAAQRLKLVDVQKQTSHARQELVNLLMTNSFTLPNELPTIRGLAARSDLNTSSNDLAKVRLKHMPSYESQLLILNRLEATVGKPAIDQWQSYASKQITTALTSQTPAAITIDRTKILWHDDLKEWLHQRETLKELEWQTTTTIAIAQTEIKTRHMQVTLLSQEFVPLSVQSEEEAIYKYNGMFIGTWELLDQYRAKIEANISLVSAQIAYWNAEYAYAAYLAGATYTPAK
;
A
#
# COMPACT_ATOMS: atom_id res chain seq x y z
N MET A 1 52.90 -10.42 -33.90
CA MET A 1 52.54 -8.97 -33.76
C MET A 1 51.23 -8.92 -33.03
N ILE A 2 51.29 -8.46 -31.81
CA ILE A 2 50.20 -8.47 -30.82
C ILE A 2 49.62 -7.06 -30.80
N THR A 3 48.34 -6.91 -31.03
CA THR A 3 47.60 -5.65 -30.82
C THR A 3 46.65 -5.84 -29.62
N PRO A 4 46.56 -4.85 -28.71
CA PRO A 4 45.84 -5.02 -27.43
C PRO A 4 44.38 -4.68 -27.54
N TYR A 5 43.57 -5.42 -26.80
CA TYR A 5 42.17 -5.21 -26.54
C TYR A 5 41.92 -3.93 -25.70
N ALA A 6 41.08 -3.07 -26.18
CA ALA A 6 40.55 -1.92 -25.44
C ALA A 6 39.40 -2.37 -24.50
N LEU A 7 39.59 -2.18 -23.22
CA LEU A 7 38.59 -2.35 -22.17
C LEU A 7 37.57 -1.18 -22.24
N THR A 8 36.35 -1.47 -22.61
CA THR A 8 35.20 -0.55 -22.44
C THR A 8 34.67 -0.68 -21.02
N GLN A 9 34.68 0.42 -20.30
CA GLN A 9 34.10 0.57 -18.97
C GLN A 9 32.56 0.50 -19.00
N PRO A 10 31.90 -0.02 -17.95
CA PRO A 10 30.44 0.02 -17.84
C PRO A 10 29.98 1.40 -17.42
N MET A 11 29.01 1.93 -18.17
CA MET A 11 28.23 3.15 -17.84
C MET A 11 27.50 2.97 -16.50
N GLN A 12 27.93 3.68 -15.48
CA GLN A 12 27.14 3.94 -14.27
C GLN A 12 25.94 4.82 -14.63
N LYS A 13 24.75 4.25 -14.65
CA LYS A 13 23.49 5.00 -14.64
C LYS A 13 23.24 5.54 -13.23
N THR A 14 23.52 6.82 -13.04
CA THR A 14 23.11 7.59 -11.86
C THR A 14 21.59 7.70 -11.84
N LEU A 15 20.97 7.16 -10.80
CA LEU A 15 19.56 7.41 -10.47
C LEU A 15 19.44 8.87 -10.01
N ASN A 16 18.82 9.70 -10.82
CA ASN A 16 18.40 11.04 -10.41
C ASN A 16 17.16 10.92 -9.51
N LEU A 17 17.36 11.10 -8.24
CA LEU A 17 16.33 11.31 -7.23
C LEU A 17 15.89 12.78 -7.36
N THR A 18 14.83 13.07 -8.10
CA THR A 18 14.22 14.39 -8.18
C THR A 18 13.43 14.66 -6.89
N ALA A 19 14.08 15.35 -5.96
CA ALA A 19 13.41 15.99 -4.83
C ALA A 19 12.60 17.19 -5.35
N PHE A 20 11.27 17.14 -5.25
CA PHE A 20 10.39 18.29 -5.50
C PHE A 20 10.54 19.27 -4.32
N ILE A 21 11.34 20.29 -4.48
CA ILE A 21 11.36 21.46 -3.60
C ILE A 21 10.32 22.44 -4.11
N LEU A 22 9.21 22.57 -3.40
CA LEU A 22 8.20 23.60 -3.61
C LEU A 22 8.69 24.89 -2.97
N VAL A 23 9.24 25.81 -3.77
CA VAL A 23 9.61 27.17 -3.31
C VAL A 23 8.35 28.03 -3.31
N LEU A 24 7.79 28.29 -2.12
CA LEU A 24 6.78 29.33 -1.91
C LEU A 24 7.49 30.67 -1.64
N ALA A 25 7.41 31.58 -2.61
CA ALA A 25 7.82 32.97 -2.43
C ALA A 25 6.78 33.69 -1.54
N PHE A 26 7.16 34.11 -0.37
CA PHE A 26 6.35 34.98 0.48
C PHE A 26 6.70 36.46 0.20
N ALA A 27 5.69 37.19 -0.23
CA ALA A 27 5.72 38.65 -0.24
C ALA A 27 5.59 39.18 1.19
N SER A 28 6.53 39.97 1.64
CA SER A 28 6.56 40.62 2.93
C SER A 28 5.59 41.80 3.00
N VAL A 29 4.62 41.74 3.94
CA VAL A 29 3.79 42.87 4.33
C VAL A 29 4.23 43.32 5.72
N PRO A 30 4.57 44.60 5.95
CA PRO A 30 4.96 45.09 7.26
C PRO A 30 3.72 45.34 8.11
N HIS A 31 3.60 44.64 9.24
CA HIS A 31 2.64 44.98 10.29
C HIS A 31 3.32 45.80 11.40
N ALA A 32 2.76 46.96 11.65
CA ALA A 32 3.14 47.83 12.77
C ALA A 32 2.69 47.21 14.09
N PHE A 33 3.62 47.01 15.02
CA PHE A 33 3.33 46.58 16.38
C PHE A 33 3.01 47.80 17.26
N ALA A 34 1.81 47.80 17.82
CA ALA A 34 1.45 48.69 18.95
C ALA A 34 1.88 48.01 20.26
N SER A 35 2.71 48.67 21.04
CA SER A 35 3.19 48.26 22.37
C SER A 35 2.07 48.39 23.41
N GLN A 36 1.78 47.31 24.15
CA GLN A 36 1.01 47.36 25.41
C GLN A 36 1.91 47.09 26.63
N PRO A 37 1.59 47.68 27.79
CA PRO A 37 2.48 47.75 28.91
C PRO A 37 2.51 46.49 29.78
N ASN A 38 3.69 46.26 30.39
CA ASN A 38 4.06 45.19 31.30
C ASN A 38 3.10 44.98 32.47
N ALA A 39 2.62 43.74 32.66
CA ALA A 39 2.13 43.27 33.94
C ALA A 39 3.13 42.27 34.53
N ASP A 40 3.54 42.48 35.76
CA ASP A 40 4.49 41.66 36.54
C ASP A 40 4.01 40.21 36.68
N PRO A 41 4.81 39.19 36.38
CA PRO A 41 4.44 37.81 36.65
C PRO A 41 4.70 37.50 38.13
N GLN A 42 3.66 37.10 38.84
CA GLN A 42 3.71 36.63 40.21
C GLN A 42 4.64 35.42 40.34
N SER A 43 5.72 35.57 41.12
CA SER A 43 6.76 34.57 41.37
C SER A 43 6.29 33.32 42.14
N SER A 44 5.03 33.26 42.57
CA SER A 44 4.46 32.15 43.34
C SER A 44 4.10 30.93 42.50
N ASP A 45 3.72 31.13 41.23
CA ASP A 45 3.24 30.06 40.35
C ASP A 45 4.36 29.09 39.93
N TRP A 46 5.57 29.60 39.75
CA TRP A 46 6.72 28.78 39.33
C TRP A 46 7.22 27.85 40.45
N VAL A 47 7.21 28.29 41.70
CA VAL A 47 7.60 27.47 42.85
C VAL A 47 6.59 26.35 43.09
N GLN A 48 5.31 26.64 42.90
CA GLN A 48 4.24 25.63 43.00
C GLN A 48 4.33 24.62 41.89
N ALA A 49 4.56 25.03 40.64
CA ALA A 49 4.75 24.16 39.48
C ALA A 49 5.96 23.22 39.67
N ASN A 50 7.08 23.75 40.20
CA ASN A 50 8.29 22.95 40.45
C ASN A 50 8.12 21.94 41.59
N LYS A 51 7.29 22.27 42.61
CA LYS A 51 6.93 21.37 43.71
C LYS A 51 6.06 20.22 43.25
N ASN A 52 5.18 20.47 42.27
CA ASN A 52 4.32 19.45 41.66
C ASN A 52 5.11 18.47 40.76
N VAL A 53 6.15 18.95 40.07
CA VAL A 53 7.07 18.13 39.26
C VAL A 53 7.82 17.10 40.09
N GLY A 54 8.22 17.46 41.32
CA GLY A 54 8.93 16.56 42.23
C GLY A 54 8.09 15.35 42.76
N GLN A 55 6.79 15.36 42.54
CA GLN A 55 5.89 14.27 42.96
C GLN A 55 5.71 13.16 41.91
N PHE A 56 6.23 13.36 40.71
CA PHE A 56 6.07 12.40 39.61
C PHE A 56 7.37 11.65 39.31
N LEU A 57 7.31 10.33 39.27
CA LEU A 57 8.45 9.43 39.05
C LEU A 57 9.17 9.65 37.71
N ARG A 58 8.52 10.25 36.75
CA ARG A 58 9.02 10.50 35.38
C ARG A 58 9.12 11.97 35.01
N GLY A 59 9.12 12.87 35.98
CA GLY A 59 9.32 14.30 35.77
C GLY A 59 8.22 14.99 34.95
N HIS A 60 8.59 15.95 34.09
CA HIS A 60 7.65 16.79 33.32
C HIS A 60 6.66 16.03 32.41
N ALA A 61 7.00 14.86 31.93
CA ALA A 61 6.11 14.05 31.04
C ALA A 61 4.85 13.56 31.78
N ASP A 62 4.99 13.19 33.07
CA ASP A 62 3.84 12.76 33.87
C ASP A 62 2.98 13.93 34.36
N VAL A 63 3.58 15.11 34.54
CA VAL A 63 2.84 16.35 34.85
C VAL A 63 1.95 16.76 33.69
N LEU A 64 2.47 16.77 32.46
CA LEU A 64 1.70 17.07 31.26
C LEU A 64 0.55 16.09 31.05
N LYS A 65 0.77 14.82 31.35
CA LYS A 65 -0.25 13.77 31.26
C LYS A 65 -1.30 13.89 32.38
N ALA A 66 -0.93 14.32 33.55
CA ALA A 66 -1.84 14.58 34.66
C ALA A 66 -2.68 15.83 34.43
N GLU A 67 -2.05 16.92 33.92
CA GLU A 67 -2.74 18.16 33.55
C GLU A 67 -3.70 17.99 32.38
N SER A 68 -3.34 17.19 31.37
CA SER A 68 -4.25 16.88 30.26
C SER A 68 -5.46 16.08 30.75
N LYS A 69 -5.29 15.12 31.65
CA LYS A 69 -6.40 14.40 32.31
C LYS A 69 -7.27 15.31 33.18
N ALA A 70 -6.67 16.24 33.92
CA ALA A 70 -7.41 17.18 34.73
C ALA A 70 -8.24 18.18 33.91
N LYS A 71 -7.72 18.66 32.79
CA LYS A 71 -8.47 19.53 31.85
C LYS A 71 -9.64 18.79 31.16
N THR A 72 -9.48 17.51 30.86
CA THR A 72 -10.55 16.69 30.28
C THR A 72 -11.70 16.42 31.26
N SER A 73 -11.42 16.45 32.58
CA SER A 73 -12.45 16.25 33.62
C SER A 73 -13.24 17.50 33.96
N THR A 74 -12.78 18.70 33.56
CA THR A 74 -13.42 20.00 33.97
C THR A 74 -14.25 20.63 32.86
N GLN A 75 -14.25 20.09 31.62
CA GLN A 75 -15.10 20.55 30.53
C GLN A 75 -15.98 19.41 30.04
N GLN A 76 -16.99 19.04 30.81
CA GLN A 76 -18.15 18.33 30.33
C GLN A 76 -19.35 19.27 30.33
N PRO A 77 -19.78 19.79 29.17
CA PRO A 77 -21.18 20.10 29.00
C PRO A 77 -21.92 18.76 28.77
N ASP A 78 -22.92 18.52 29.58
CA ASP A 78 -23.93 17.49 29.42
C ASP A 78 -24.52 17.54 28.00
N SER A 79 -24.01 16.76 27.08
CA SER A 79 -24.60 16.38 25.77
C SER A 79 -23.79 15.27 25.10
N GLN A 80 -23.34 14.28 25.85
CA GLN A 80 -23.01 13.00 25.26
C GLN A 80 -24.13 12.02 25.58
N ALA A 81 -25.13 12.00 24.67
CA ALA A 81 -25.80 10.75 24.40
C ALA A 81 -24.68 9.76 24.03
N LYS A 82 -24.16 9.09 25.05
CA LYS A 82 -23.24 7.97 24.94
C LYS A 82 -23.98 6.94 24.14
N LEU A 83 -23.71 6.91 22.83
CA LEU A 83 -24.08 5.81 21.97
C LEU A 83 -23.38 4.56 22.54
N THR A 84 -23.98 3.97 23.56
CA THR A 84 -23.69 2.64 24.09
C THR A 84 -24.17 1.59 23.08
N LEU A 85 -23.61 1.63 21.85
CA LEU A 85 -23.76 0.61 20.81
C LEU A 85 -22.56 -0.32 20.74
N SER A 86 -21.59 -0.15 21.66
CA SER A 86 -20.29 -0.86 21.60
C SER A 86 -20.29 -2.26 22.21
N GLU A 87 -21.34 -2.72 22.88
CA GLU A 87 -21.25 -3.96 23.66
C GLU A 87 -21.86 -5.22 23.01
N LYS A 88 -22.33 -5.16 21.77
CA LYS A 88 -23.07 -6.28 21.18
C LYS A 88 -22.48 -6.89 19.90
N TYR A 89 -21.43 -6.35 19.34
CA TYR A 89 -20.85 -6.91 18.11
C TYR A 89 -19.39 -7.31 18.32
N SER A 90 -19.14 -8.61 18.14
CA SER A 90 -17.78 -9.12 17.95
C SER A 90 -17.14 -8.35 16.78
N PRO A 91 -15.82 -8.04 16.81
CA PRO A 91 -15.18 -7.38 15.68
C PRO A 91 -15.35 -8.24 14.43
N LEU A 92 -15.68 -7.58 13.31
CA LEU A 92 -15.93 -8.21 12.01
C LEU A 92 -14.66 -8.93 11.54
N THR A 93 -14.71 -10.26 11.53
CA THR A 93 -13.60 -11.03 10.96
C THR A 93 -13.65 -11.00 9.42
N LEU A 94 -12.53 -11.31 8.78
CA LEU A 94 -12.48 -11.40 7.31
C LEU A 94 -13.45 -12.48 6.78
N ALA A 95 -13.62 -13.57 7.52
CA ALA A 95 -14.57 -14.64 7.14
C ALA A 95 -16.02 -14.14 7.18
N ASP A 96 -16.39 -13.42 8.25
CA ASP A 96 -17.73 -12.84 8.39
C ASP A 96 -17.99 -11.79 7.30
N ALA A 97 -16.99 -10.97 6.97
CA ALA A 97 -17.11 -9.98 5.89
C ALA A 97 -17.40 -10.65 4.53
N LYS A 98 -16.69 -11.73 4.21
CA LYS A 98 -16.94 -12.51 2.99
C LYS A 98 -18.35 -13.11 2.99
N GLN A 99 -18.78 -13.69 4.09
CA GLN A 99 -20.11 -14.27 4.23
C GLN A 99 -21.19 -13.20 4.02
N LEU A 100 -21.11 -12.07 4.70
CA LEU A 100 -22.06 -10.96 4.54
C LEU A 100 -22.13 -10.42 3.11
N ALA A 101 -20.98 -10.30 2.43
CA ALA A 101 -20.93 -9.85 1.05
C ALA A 101 -21.61 -10.82 0.08
N LEU A 102 -21.53 -12.13 0.33
CA LEU A 102 -22.25 -13.15 -0.45
C LEU A 102 -23.74 -13.15 -0.12
N GLU A 103 -24.12 -13.11 1.15
CA GLU A 103 -25.51 -13.05 1.58
C GLU A 103 -26.25 -11.83 1.02
N SER A 104 -25.54 -10.70 0.84
CA SER A 104 -26.10 -9.48 0.25
C SER A 104 -26.33 -9.58 -1.28
N ARG A 105 -25.82 -10.62 -1.95
CA ARG A 105 -25.90 -10.79 -3.42
C ARG A 105 -26.40 -12.17 -3.82
N PRO A 106 -27.63 -12.54 -3.48
CA PRO A 106 -28.18 -13.87 -3.79
C PRO A 106 -28.30 -14.14 -5.30
N SER A 107 -28.33 -13.09 -6.14
CA SER A 107 -28.36 -13.24 -7.61
C SER A 107 -27.14 -13.96 -8.17
N LEU A 108 -26.00 -13.89 -7.50
CA LEU A 108 -24.80 -14.63 -7.92
C LEU A 108 -24.97 -16.15 -7.89
N PHE A 109 -25.94 -16.66 -7.15
CA PHE A 109 -26.22 -18.09 -7.01
C PHE A 109 -27.39 -18.58 -7.87
N LEU A 110 -28.05 -17.69 -8.60
CA LEU A 110 -29.22 -18.01 -9.45
C LEU A 110 -28.83 -18.36 -10.90
N VAL A 111 -27.55 -18.38 -11.22
CA VAL A 111 -27.09 -18.71 -12.57
C VAL A 111 -27.36 -20.18 -12.84
N GLY A 112 -28.03 -20.48 -13.97
CA GLY A 112 -28.36 -21.84 -14.36
C GLY A 112 -27.11 -22.71 -14.53
N THR A 113 -27.15 -23.91 -13.99
CA THR A 113 -26.02 -24.85 -13.98
C THR A 113 -25.78 -25.58 -15.28
N GLU A 114 -26.45 -25.18 -16.34
CA GLU A 114 -26.56 -25.95 -17.62
C GLU A 114 -25.29 -25.82 -18.47
N SER A 115 -24.57 -24.71 -18.39
CA SER A 115 -23.35 -24.49 -19.17
C SER A 115 -22.10 -24.45 -18.27
N LEU A 116 -21.02 -25.11 -18.69
CA LEU A 116 -19.70 -25.02 -18.06
C LEU A 116 -19.15 -23.60 -18.12
N VAL A 117 -19.44 -22.87 -19.20
CA VAL A 117 -19.00 -21.46 -19.38
C VAL A 117 -19.63 -20.56 -18.32
N ASP A 118 -20.95 -20.72 -18.09
CA ASP A 118 -21.67 -19.90 -17.10
C ASP A 118 -21.19 -20.19 -15.69
N ARG A 119 -20.89 -21.44 -15.35
CA ARG A 119 -20.31 -21.81 -14.05
C ARG A 119 -18.91 -21.22 -13.82
N ASN A 120 -18.08 -21.26 -14.86
CA ASN A 120 -16.74 -20.68 -14.78
C ASN A 120 -16.82 -19.14 -14.63
N GLN A 121 -17.72 -18.49 -15.38
CA GLN A 121 -17.95 -17.05 -15.27
C GLN A 121 -18.46 -16.67 -13.87
N GLN A 122 -19.42 -17.40 -13.33
CA GLN A 122 -19.91 -17.21 -11.96
C GLN A 122 -18.79 -17.37 -10.93
N SER A 123 -17.94 -18.39 -11.07
CA SER A 123 -16.79 -18.59 -10.17
C SER A 123 -15.81 -17.42 -10.22
N ILE A 124 -15.57 -16.85 -11.39
CA ILE A 124 -14.71 -15.67 -11.57
C ILE A 124 -15.35 -14.44 -10.89
N GLU A 125 -16.64 -14.22 -11.05
CA GLU A 125 -17.35 -13.09 -10.42
C GLU A 125 -17.37 -13.19 -8.89
N ILE A 126 -17.61 -14.39 -8.35
CA ILE A 126 -17.53 -14.64 -6.90
C ILE A 126 -16.10 -14.39 -6.40
N THR A 127 -15.09 -14.89 -7.13
CA THR A 127 -13.68 -14.67 -6.76
C THR A 127 -13.31 -13.19 -6.78
N ALA A 128 -13.74 -12.45 -7.80
CA ALA A 128 -13.51 -11.01 -7.89
C ALA A 128 -14.17 -10.25 -6.73
N LEU A 129 -15.44 -10.59 -6.41
CA LEU A 129 -16.12 -10.00 -5.26
C LEU A 129 -15.38 -10.30 -3.94
N MET A 130 -14.98 -11.56 -3.72
CA MET A 130 -14.25 -11.94 -2.51
C MET A 130 -12.94 -11.17 -2.38
N THR A 131 -12.20 -11.01 -3.47
CA THR A 131 -10.95 -10.25 -3.48
C THR A 131 -11.18 -8.77 -3.16
N HIS A 132 -12.21 -8.15 -3.72
CA HIS A 132 -12.55 -6.77 -3.39
C HIS A 132 -12.92 -6.62 -1.91
N VAL A 133 -13.65 -7.58 -1.33
CA VAL A 133 -13.97 -7.60 0.10
C VAL A 133 -12.72 -7.75 0.96
N GLU A 134 -11.81 -8.66 0.59
CA GLU A 134 -10.53 -8.86 1.28
C GLU A 134 -9.68 -7.59 1.29
N GLN A 135 -9.52 -6.96 0.14
CA GLN A 135 -8.77 -5.71 -0.02
C GLN A 135 -9.42 -4.56 0.75
N ALA A 136 -10.74 -4.37 0.61
CA ALA A 136 -11.47 -3.32 1.32
C ALA A 136 -11.41 -3.51 2.85
N TRP A 137 -11.51 -4.76 3.33
CA TRP A 137 -11.40 -5.07 4.75
C TRP A 137 -10.01 -4.76 5.30
N VAL A 138 -8.94 -5.19 4.61
CA VAL A 138 -7.54 -4.87 5.00
C VAL A 138 -7.29 -3.37 4.98
N ASN A 139 -7.76 -2.68 3.95
CA ASN A 139 -7.62 -1.23 3.84
C ASN A 139 -8.36 -0.51 4.99
N ALA A 140 -9.59 -0.94 5.32
CA ALA A 140 -10.36 -0.34 6.40
C ALA A 140 -9.69 -0.57 7.77
N VAL A 141 -9.28 -1.80 8.09
CA VAL A 141 -8.59 -2.13 9.35
C VAL A 141 -7.24 -1.40 9.45
N GLY A 142 -6.47 -1.43 8.37
CA GLY A 142 -5.14 -0.82 8.36
C GLY A 142 -5.19 0.70 8.46
N THR A 143 -6.09 1.37 7.74
CA THR A 143 -6.22 2.83 7.81
C THR A 143 -6.78 3.30 9.17
N GLU A 144 -7.67 2.55 9.84
CA GLU A 144 -8.07 2.84 11.21
C GLU A 144 -6.90 2.76 12.19
N ARG A 145 -6.01 1.80 12.00
CA ARG A 145 -4.80 1.68 12.82
C ARG A 145 -3.81 2.83 12.56
N ILE A 146 -3.60 3.21 11.30
CA ILE A 146 -2.79 4.38 10.95
C ILE A 146 -3.38 5.64 11.55
N LEU A 147 -4.71 5.81 11.50
CA LEU A 147 -5.39 6.96 12.10
C LEU A 147 -5.11 7.08 13.61
N LYS A 148 -5.10 5.97 14.36
CA LYS A 148 -4.75 5.99 15.78
C LYS A 148 -3.31 6.51 16.01
N PHE A 149 -2.35 6.03 15.22
CA PHE A 149 -0.97 6.52 15.29
C PHE A 149 -0.86 8.00 14.92
N GLU A 150 -1.62 8.47 13.93
CA GLU A 150 -1.62 9.90 13.55
C GLU A 150 -2.27 10.78 14.62
N PHE A 151 -3.23 10.27 15.38
CA PHE A 151 -3.73 10.96 16.58
C PHE A 151 -2.65 11.10 17.64
N ASP A 152 -1.91 10.03 17.94
CA ASP A 152 -0.81 10.06 18.92
C ASP A 152 0.30 11.02 18.46
N ALA A 153 0.65 11.03 17.17
CA ALA A 153 1.63 11.98 16.61
C ALA A 153 1.15 13.43 16.70
N THR A 154 -0.15 13.65 16.47
CA THR A 154 -0.74 15.00 16.56
C THR A 154 -0.79 15.48 18.00
N GLU A 155 -1.11 14.62 18.97
CA GLU A 155 -1.07 14.94 20.40
C GLU A 155 0.35 15.34 20.82
N ALA A 156 1.36 14.53 20.47
CA ALA A 156 2.76 14.84 20.75
C ALA A 156 3.20 16.20 20.16
N THR A 157 2.78 16.48 18.92
CA THR A 157 3.14 17.73 18.24
C THR A 157 2.42 18.94 18.82
N ASN A 158 1.18 18.80 19.27
CA ASN A 158 0.44 19.85 19.95
C ASN A 158 1.06 20.18 21.33
N ILE A 159 1.52 19.18 22.07
CA ILE A 159 2.28 19.38 23.32
C ILE A 159 3.56 20.14 23.03
N ALA A 160 4.27 19.79 21.96
CA ALA A 160 5.47 20.51 21.53
C ALA A 160 5.16 21.97 21.20
N GLU A 161 4.07 22.26 20.48
CA GLU A 161 3.65 23.62 20.15
C GLU A 161 3.31 24.43 21.41
N GLU A 162 2.55 23.86 22.34
CA GLU A 162 2.20 24.53 23.59
C GLU A 162 3.44 24.89 24.41
N LEU A 163 4.40 23.98 24.50
CA LEU A 163 5.68 24.24 25.18
C LEU A 163 6.47 25.37 24.49
N ALA A 164 6.55 25.36 23.16
CA ALA A 164 7.21 26.38 22.36
C ALA A 164 6.59 27.77 22.60
N LEU A 165 5.26 27.86 22.61
CA LEU A 165 4.54 29.10 22.89
C LEU A 165 4.82 29.63 24.31
N ARG A 166 4.87 28.74 25.31
CA ARG A 166 5.23 29.10 26.67
C ARG A 166 6.68 29.62 26.78
N MET A 167 7.63 28.93 26.11
CA MET A 167 9.04 29.34 26.06
C MET A 167 9.23 30.71 25.37
N GLY A 168 8.49 30.95 24.29
CA GLY A 168 8.47 32.25 23.60
C GLY A 168 7.92 33.39 24.50
N LYS A 169 6.83 33.14 25.26
CA LYS A 169 6.22 34.11 26.14
C LYS A 169 7.16 34.56 27.29
N VAL A 170 7.98 33.65 27.79
CA VAL A 170 8.96 33.97 28.84
C VAL A 170 10.30 34.48 28.29
N GLY A 171 10.40 34.66 26.97
CA GLY A 171 11.60 35.20 26.32
C GLY A 171 12.75 34.21 26.17
N ASN A 172 12.57 32.95 26.51
CA ASN A 172 13.63 31.92 26.41
C ASN A 172 13.85 31.44 24.96
N TRP A 173 12.90 31.68 24.07
CA TRP A 173 12.96 31.28 22.65
C TRP A 173 12.70 32.47 21.72
N GLU A 174 13.44 32.48 20.62
CA GLU A 174 13.20 33.40 19.52
C GLU A 174 11.89 33.11 18.85
N SER A 175 11.21 34.15 18.39
CA SER A 175 9.93 34.00 17.64
C SER A 175 10.03 33.06 16.42
N SER A 176 11.17 33.03 15.74
CA SER A 176 11.45 32.14 14.62
C SER A 176 11.30 30.64 14.99
N LYS A 177 11.91 30.26 16.13
CA LYS A 177 11.81 28.86 16.62
C LYS A 177 10.38 28.47 17.01
N VAL A 178 9.64 29.40 17.62
CA VAL A 178 8.24 29.20 17.99
C VAL A 178 7.40 28.98 16.71
N ILE A 179 7.63 29.82 15.69
CA ILE A 179 6.94 29.71 14.41
C ILE A 179 7.23 28.36 13.75
N ASP A 180 8.49 27.90 13.74
CA ASP A 180 8.87 26.60 13.15
C ASP A 180 8.13 25.42 13.79
N VAL A 181 8.01 25.43 15.14
CA VAL A 181 7.25 24.38 15.84
C VAL A 181 5.76 24.48 15.53
N SER A 182 5.19 25.68 15.48
CA SER A 182 3.78 25.88 15.12
C SER A 182 3.48 25.47 13.69
N LEU A 183 4.40 25.68 12.74
CA LEU A 183 4.29 25.19 11.38
C LEU A 183 4.30 23.64 11.30
N LYS A 184 5.18 23.00 12.08
CA LYS A 184 5.21 21.53 12.18
C LYS A 184 3.89 20.98 12.75
N ALA A 185 3.34 21.63 13.78
CA ALA A 185 2.07 21.25 14.37
C ALA A 185 0.90 21.43 13.38
N ALA A 186 0.89 22.54 12.64
CA ALA A 186 -0.11 22.75 11.58
C ALA A 186 -0.03 21.71 10.47
N ALA A 187 1.18 21.37 10.02
CA ALA A 187 1.41 20.32 9.02
C ALA A 187 0.93 18.96 9.51
N GLN A 188 1.17 18.61 10.79
CA GLN A 188 0.70 17.37 11.38
C GLN A 188 -0.83 17.31 11.45
N ARG A 189 -1.49 18.41 11.81
CA ARG A 189 -2.96 18.51 11.80
C ARG A 189 -3.54 18.34 10.38
N LEU A 190 -2.88 18.90 9.36
CA LEU A 190 -3.29 18.67 7.95
C LEU A 190 -3.16 17.19 7.57
N LYS A 191 -2.05 16.55 7.94
CA LYS A 191 -1.84 15.10 7.70
C LYS A 191 -2.93 14.27 8.39
N LEU A 192 -3.30 14.60 9.63
CA LEU A 192 -4.39 13.93 10.33
C LEU A 192 -5.72 14.02 9.57
N VAL A 193 -6.07 15.20 9.04
CA VAL A 193 -7.28 15.40 8.23
C VAL A 193 -7.28 14.52 6.98
N ASP A 194 -6.13 14.43 6.30
CA ASP A 194 -6.00 13.57 5.12
C ASP A 194 -6.16 12.09 5.47
N VAL A 195 -5.58 11.63 6.57
CA VAL A 195 -5.73 10.24 7.04
C VAL A 195 -7.16 9.96 7.49
N GLN A 196 -7.84 10.91 8.15
CA GLN A 196 -9.26 10.80 8.49
C GLN A 196 -10.13 10.62 7.24
N LYS A 197 -9.85 11.38 6.19
CA LYS A 197 -10.53 11.23 4.89
C LYS A 197 -10.28 9.85 4.28
N GLN A 198 -9.02 9.39 4.25
CA GLN A 198 -8.66 8.07 3.71
C GLN A 198 -9.34 6.94 4.49
N THR A 199 -9.36 7.01 5.82
CA THR A 199 -10.02 6.03 6.69
C THR A 199 -11.53 6.00 6.45
N SER A 200 -12.15 7.18 6.34
CA SER A 200 -13.59 7.29 6.05
C SER A 200 -13.93 6.69 4.69
N HIS A 201 -13.08 6.92 3.67
CA HIS A 201 -13.26 6.36 2.34
C HIS A 201 -13.11 4.83 2.34
N ALA A 202 -12.05 4.30 2.95
CA ALA A 202 -11.84 2.86 3.05
C ALA A 202 -12.98 2.14 3.80
N ARG A 203 -13.48 2.76 4.88
CA ARG A 203 -14.65 2.24 5.60
C ARG A 203 -15.91 2.26 4.75
N GLN A 204 -16.16 3.35 4.00
CA GLN A 204 -17.33 3.45 3.13
C GLN A 204 -17.28 2.46 1.98
N GLU A 205 -16.10 2.17 1.43
CA GLU A 205 -15.90 1.14 0.42
C GLU A 205 -16.29 -0.25 0.94
N LEU A 206 -15.85 -0.58 2.16
CA LEU A 206 -16.25 -1.82 2.81
C LEU A 206 -17.75 -1.88 3.08
N VAL A 207 -18.36 -0.79 3.60
CA VAL A 207 -19.82 -0.67 3.80
C VAL A 207 -20.57 -0.94 2.50
N ASN A 208 -20.13 -0.38 1.38
CA ASN A 208 -20.74 -0.58 0.07
C ASN A 208 -20.67 -2.05 -0.41
N LEU A 209 -19.54 -2.72 -0.11
CA LEU A 209 -19.38 -4.13 -0.46
C LEU A 209 -20.22 -5.05 0.42
N LEU A 210 -20.35 -4.75 1.70
CA LEU A 210 -21.14 -5.55 2.66
C LEU A 210 -22.63 -5.20 2.67
N MET A 211 -23.01 -4.04 2.12
CA MET A 211 -24.38 -3.49 2.19
C MET A 211 -24.92 -3.35 3.64
N THR A 212 -23.99 -3.18 4.60
CA THR A 212 -24.32 -2.96 6.03
C THR A 212 -23.30 -2.04 6.66
N ASN A 213 -23.75 -1.24 7.64
CA ASN A 213 -22.88 -0.36 8.43
C ASN A 213 -22.76 -0.77 9.91
N SER A 214 -23.42 -1.87 10.28
CA SER A 214 -23.49 -2.35 11.68
C SER A 214 -22.39 -3.33 12.01
N PHE A 215 -21.12 -2.86 11.99
CA PHE A 215 -19.96 -3.66 12.39
C PHE A 215 -18.87 -2.81 13.06
N THR A 216 -18.05 -3.46 13.86
CA THR A 216 -16.80 -2.92 14.39
C THR A 216 -15.62 -3.62 13.72
N LEU A 217 -14.53 -2.88 13.47
CA LEU A 217 -13.32 -3.47 12.89
C LEU A 217 -12.37 -3.98 13.97
N PRO A 218 -11.58 -5.02 13.70
CA PRO A 218 -10.53 -5.46 14.60
C PRO A 218 -9.39 -4.43 14.66
N ASN A 219 -8.63 -4.47 15.76
CA ASN A 219 -7.51 -3.53 15.95
C ASN A 219 -6.25 -3.91 15.18
N GLU A 220 -6.15 -5.14 14.69
CA GLU A 220 -4.94 -5.68 14.08
C GLU A 220 -5.22 -6.36 12.75
N LEU A 221 -4.27 -6.23 11.83
CA LEU A 221 -4.26 -6.96 10.58
C LEU A 221 -3.87 -8.43 10.82
N PRO A 222 -4.24 -9.35 9.90
CA PRO A 222 -3.87 -10.75 10.00
C PRO A 222 -2.35 -10.93 10.03
N THR A 223 -1.89 -11.94 10.75
CA THR A 223 -0.46 -12.28 10.85
C THR A 223 0.06 -12.77 9.50
N ILE A 224 1.16 -12.17 9.03
CA ILE A 224 1.83 -12.56 7.79
C ILE A 224 2.66 -13.82 8.04
N ARG A 225 2.41 -14.85 7.22
CA ARG A 225 3.15 -16.12 7.28
C ARG A 225 4.47 -16.00 6.52
N GLY A 226 5.50 -16.71 6.98
CA GLY A 226 6.79 -16.74 6.29
C GLY A 226 6.67 -17.32 4.87
N LEU A 227 7.47 -16.80 3.93
CA LEU A 227 7.50 -17.22 2.51
C LEU A 227 7.84 -18.71 2.33
N ALA A 228 8.60 -19.29 3.24
CA ALA A 228 8.97 -20.73 3.19
C ALA A 228 7.76 -21.66 3.23
N ALA A 229 6.64 -21.23 3.81
CA ALA A 229 5.39 -21.99 3.87
C ALA A 229 4.56 -21.91 2.56
N ARG A 230 5.02 -21.14 1.57
CA ARG A 230 4.30 -20.83 0.33
C ARG A 230 4.92 -21.57 -0.86
N SER A 231 4.39 -22.76 -1.17
CA SER A 231 4.86 -23.55 -2.31
C SER A 231 4.60 -22.89 -3.66
N ASP A 232 3.49 -22.14 -3.79
CA ASP A 232 3.08 -21.43 -5.01
C ASP A 232 4.05 -20.34 -5.42
N LEU A 233 4.71 -19.65 -4.47
CA LEU A 233 5.72 -18.64 -4.75
C LEU A 233 7.06 -19.23 -5.21
N ASN A 234 7.28 -20.53 -5.02
CA ASN A 234 8.48 -21.26 -5.44
C ASN A 234 8.24 -22.09 -6.70
N THR A 235 6.96 -22.24 -7.13
CA THR A 235 6.62 -22.92 -8.37
C THR A 235 6.91 -22.03 -9.57
N SER A 236 7.35 -22.63 -10.67
CA SER A 236 7.59 -21.89 -11.93
C SER A 236 6.34 -21.15 -12.39
N SER A 237 6.51 -19.89 -12.80
CA SER A 237 5.41 -19.09 -13.36
C SER A 237 4.80 -19.74 -14.60
N ASN A 238 5.60 -20.47 -15.39
CA ASN A 238 5.11 -21.24 -16.55
C ASN A 238 4.15 -22.35 -16.13
N ASP A 239 4.43 -23.08 -15.06
CA ASP A 239 3.57 -24.18 -14.63
C ASP A 239 2.28 -23.67 -13.99
N LEU A 240 2.35 -22.59 -13.23
CA LEU A 240 1.15 -21.91 -12.73
C LEU A 240 0.31 -21.31 -13.85
N ALA A 241 0.93 -20.75 -14.89
CA ALA A 241 0.23 -20.25 -16.05
C ALA A 241 -0.56 -21.34 -16.77
N LYS A 242 0.04 -22.53 -16.95
CA LYS A 242 -0.68 -23.69 -17.54
C LYS A 242 -1.89 -24.12 -16.71
N VAL A 243 -1.79 -24.09 -15.37
CA VAL A 243 -2.90 -24.40 -14.47
C VAL A 243 -3.99 -23.35 -14.62
N ARG A 244 -3.64 -22.06 -14.56
CA ARG A 244 -4.59 -20.96 -14.72
C ARG A 244 -5.31 -21.00 -16.06
N LEU A 245 -4.58 -21.17 -17.16
CA LEU A 245 -5.14 -21.15 -18.51
C LEU A 245 -6.18 -22.26 -18.72
N LYS A 246 -6.03 -23.42 -18.10
CA LYS A 246 -7.03 -24.49 -18.14
C LYS A 246 -8.37 -24.10 -17.49
N HIS A 247 -8.40 -23.12 -16.61
CA HIS A 247 -9.61 -22.61 -15.96
C HIS A 247 -10.20 -21.40 -16.67
N MET A 248 -9.60 -20.95 -17.80
CA MET A 248 -10.09 -19.82 -18.58
C MET A 248 -10.97 -20.30 -19.75
N PRO A 249 -12.29 -20.04 -19.73
CA PRO A 249 -13.19 -20.46 -20.81
C PRO A 249 -12.80 -19.92 -22.18
N SER A 250 -12.27 -18.69 -22.21
CA SER A 250 -11.78 -18.07 -23.45
C SER A 250 -10.58 -18.82 -24.05
N TYR A 251 -9.66 -19.31 -23.21
CA TYR A 251 -8.50 -20.08 -23.67
C TYR A 251 -8.94 -21.44 -24.26
N GLU A 252 -9.80 -22.17 -23.57
CA GLU A 252 -10.31 -23.45 -24.05
C GLU A 252 -11.08 -23.31 -25.39
N SER A 253 -11.93 -22.29 -25.51
CA SER A 253 -12.66 -22.03 -26.74
C SER A 253 -11.74 -21.67 -27.91
N GLN A 254 -10.72 -20.84 -27.67
CA GLN A 254 -9.72 -20.50 -28.69
C GLN A 254 -8.85 -21.71 -29.07
N LEU A 255 -8.50 -22.56 -28.10
CA LEU A 255 -7.77 -23.80 -28.36
C LEU A 255 -8.56 -24.77 -29.23
N LEU A 256 -9.88 -24.90 -29.01
CA LEU A 256 -10.77 -25.71 -29.85
C LEU A 256 -10.87 -25.17 -31.29
N ILE A 257 -10.95 -23.84 -31.44
CA ILE A 257 -10.92 -23.18 -32.75
C ILE A 257 -9.60 -23.48 -33.46
N LEU A 258 -8.46 -23.31 -32.76
CA LEU A 258 -7.15 -23.58 -33.32
C LEU A 258 -6.98 -25.02 -33.77
N ASN A 259 -7.42 -26.00 -32.97
CA ASN A 259 -7.36 -27.41 -33.30
C ASN A 259 -8.22 -27.75 -34.54
N ARG A 260 -9.40 -27.11 -34.68
CA ARG A 260 -10.26 -27.26 -35.86
C ARG A 260 -9.58 -26.69 -37.10
N LEU A 261 -9.02 -25.48 -37.00
CA LEU A 261 -8.29 -24.85 -38.10
C LEU A 261 -7.06 -25.66 -38.49
N GLU A 262 -6.33 -26.23 -37.54
CA GLU A 262 -5.17 -27.09 -37.79
C GLU A 262 -5.56 -28.36 -38.58
N ALA A 263 -6.70 -28.94 -38.24
CA ALA A 263 -7.22 -30.09 -39.00
C ALA A 263 -7.64 -29.71 -40.42
N THR A 264 -8.17 -28.51 -40.66
CA THR A 264 -8.57 -28.01 -41.99
C THR A 264 -7.37 -27.62 -42.83
N VAL A 265 -6.42 -26.88 -42.28
CA VAL A 265 -5.21 -26.41 -42.98
C VAL A 265 -4.26 -27.57 -43.30
N GLY A 266 -4.15 -28.50 -42.39
CA GLY A 266 -3.25 -29.63 -42.48
C GLY A 266 -1.79 -29.31 -42.13
N LYS A 267 -1.16 -30.26 -41.48
CA LYS A 267 0.21 -30.15 -41.00
C LYS A 267 1.22 -29.80 -42.11
N PRO A 268 1.18 -30.33 -43.35
CA PRO A 268 2.13 -29.99 -44.40
C PRO A 268 2.14 -28.50 -44.77
N ALA A 269 0.98 -27.84 -44.79
CA ALA A 269 0.89 -26.42 -45.08
C ALA A 269 1.46 -25.57 -43.94
N ILE A 270 1.22 -25.97 -42.70
CA ILE A 270 1.76 -25.32 -41.51
C ILE A 270 3.31 -25.41 -41.46
N ASP A 271 3.86 -26.62 -41.68
CA ASP A 271 5.30 -26.88 -41.70
C ASP A 271 6.01 -26.09 -42.83
N GLN A 272 5.39 -26.04 -44.00
CA GLN A 272 5.87 -25.27 -45.16
C GLN A 272 5.87 -23.78 -44.85
N TRP A 273 4.79 -23.26 -44.24
CA TRP A 273 4.74 -21.85 -43.77
C TRP A 273 5.82 -21.55 -42.77
N GLN A 274 6.00 -22.37 -41.74
CA GLN A 274 7.03 -22.14 -40.68
C GLN A 274 8.44 -22.10 -41.29
N SER A 275 8.75 -23.05 -42.19
CA SER A 275 10.04 -23.08 -42.87
C SER A 275 10.27 -21.85 -43.75
N TYR A 276 9.23 -21.42 -44.48
CA TYR A 276 9.30 -20.24 -45.35
C TYR A 276 9.46 -18.94 -44.49
N ALA A 277 8.63 -18.77 -43.48
CA ALA A 277 8.66 -17.62 -42.60
C ALA A 277 10.03 -17.47 -41.87
N SER A 278 10.57 -18.57 -41.36
CA SER A 278 11.88 -18.60 -40.73
C SER A 278 12.98 -18.11 -41.69
N LYS A 279 13.01 -18.54 -42.92
CA LYS A 279 13.96 -18.07 -43.94
C LYS A 279 13.81 -16.59 -44.24
N GLN A 280 12.57 -16.09 -44.36
CA GLN A 280 12.30 -14.66 -44.63
C GLN A 280 12.75 -13.77 -43.45
N ILE A 281 12.47 -14.19 -42.22
CA ILE A 281 12.90 -13.47 -41.00
C ILE A 281 14.43 -13.42 -40.93
N THR A 282 15.10 -14.57 -41.13
CA THR A 282 16.57 -14.64 -41.12
C THR A 282 17.17 -13.72 -42.19
N THR A 283 16.61 -13.71 -43.41
CA THR A 283 17.07 -12.83 -44.49
C THR A 283 16.86 -11.35 -44.14
N ALA A 284 15.72 -10.99 -43.54
CA ALA A 284 15.44 -9.61 -43.14
C ALA A 284 16.36 -9.11 -42.01
N LEU A 285 16.68 -10.01 -41.05
CA LEU A 285 17.61 -9.68 -39.95
C LEU A 285 19.07 -9.56 -40.37
N THR A 286 19.47 -10.26 -41.44
CA THR A 286 20.85 -10.23 -41.97
C THR A 286 21.07 -9.13 -42.99
N SER A 287 20.01 -8.49 -43.53
CA SER A 287 20.13 -7.36 -44.44
C SER A 287 20.48 -6.07 -43.68
N GLN A 288 21.39 -5.27 -44.22
CA GLN A 288 21.81 -3.99 -43.60
C GLN A 288 20.72 -2.90 -43.59
N THR A 289 19.69 -3.08 -44.38
CA THR A 289 18.50 -2.23 -44.44
C THR A 289 17.26 -3.06 -44.10
N PRO A 290 16.41 -2.61 -43.17
CA PRO A 290 15.14 -3.30 -42.91
C PRO A 290 14.28 -3.29 -44.16
N ALA A 291 14.23 -4.41 -44.86
CA ALA A 291 13.37 -4.57 -46.02
C ALA A 291 11.99 -5.05 -45.53
N ALA A 292 10.92 -4.57 -46.15
CA ALA A 292 9.58 -5.11 -45.91
C ALA A 292 9.57 -6.60 -46.25
N ILE A 293 9.15 -7.43 -45.27
CA ILE A 293 9.00 -8.87 -45.48
C ILE A 293 7.74 -9.07 -46.32
N THR A 294 7.94 -9.44 -47.57
CA THR A 294 6.84 -9.78 -48.48
C THR A 294 6.68 -11.31 -48.58
N ILE A 295 5.46 -11.76 -48.39
CA ILE A 295 5.12 -13.18 -48.50
C ILE A 295 4.71 -13.48 -49.94
N ASP A 296 5.51 -14.31 -50.60
CA ASP A 296 5.17 -14.86 -51.91
C ASP A 296 4.25 -16.08 -51.73
N ARG A 297 2.95 -15.85 -51.96
CA ARG A 297 1.91 -16.85 -51.79
C ARG A 297 2.06 -18.04 -52.76
N THR A 298 2.84 -17.88 -53.83
CA THR A 298 3.08 -18.96 -54.80
C THR A 298 4.06 -20.01 -54.30
N LYS A 299 4.85 -19.68 -53.27
CA LYS A 299 5.88 -20.57 -52.69
C LYS A 299 5.38 -21.36 -51.48
N ILE A 300 4.14 -21.19 -51.09
CA ILE A 300 3.52 -21.86 -49.95
C ILE A 300 2.15 -22.41 -50.33
N LEU A 301 1.69 -23.44 -49.67
CA LEU A 301 0.33 -23.91 -49.72
C LEU A 301 -0.58 -22.92 -49.03
N TRP A 302 -0.96 -21.85 -49.75
CA TRP A 302 -1.77 -20.79 -49.15
C TRP A 302 -3.24 -21.26 -49.06
N HIS A 303 -3.79 -21.08 -47.88
CA HIS A 303 -5.20 -21.31 -47.56
C HIS A 303 -5.69 -20.11 -46.76
N ASP A 304 -6.93 -19.67 -46.97
CA ASP A 304 -7.45 -18.57 -46.15
C ASP A 304 -7.55 -18.97 -44.65
N ASP A 305 -7.84 -20.24 -44.40
CA ASP A 305 -7.82 -20.81 -43.06
C ASP A 305 -6.42 -20.81 -42.42
N LEU A 306 -5.33 -20.81 -43.19
CA LEU A 306 -3.97 -20.70 -42.70
C LEU A 306 -3.72 -19.32 -42.06
N LYS A 307 -4.27 -18.24 -42.63
CA LYS A 307 -4.19 -16.89 -42.07
C LYS A 307 -4.90 -16.83 -40.73
N GLU A 308 -6.11 -17.42 -40.67
CA GLU A 308 -6.89 -17.46 -39.44
C GLU A 308 -6.19 -18.31 -38.37
N TRP A 309 -5.65 -19.47 -38.75
CA TRP A 309 -4.85 -20.31 -37.85
C TRP A 309 -3.65 -19.58 -37.28
N LEU A 310 -2.92 -18.83 -38.12
CA LEU A 310 -1.78 -18.01 -37.66
C LEU A 310 -2.21 -16.96 -36.64
N HIS A 311 -3.31 -16.26 -36.92
CA HIS A 311 -3.83 -15.23 -36.00
C HIS A 311 -4.29 -15.84 -34.68
N GLN A 312 -5.04 -16.94 -34.70
CA GLN A 312 -5.47 -17.60 -33.45
C GLN A 312 -4.30 -18.16 -32.65
N ARG A 313 -3.29 -18.71 -33.32
CA ARG A 313 -2.06 -19.19 -32.68
C ARG A 313 -1.28 -18.06 -32.04
N GLU A 314 -1.17 -16.92 -32.71
CA GLU A 314 -0.50 -15.71 -32.17
C GLU A 314 -1.23 -15.20 -30.94
N THR A 315 -2.54 -15.08 -31.00
CA THR A 315 -3.39 -14.64 -29.88
C THR A 315 -3.25 -15.57 -28.67
N LEU A 316 -3.28 -16.90 -28.88
CA LEU A 316 -3.07 -17.86 -27.78
C LEU A 316 -1.68 -17.74 -27.17
N LYS A 317 -0.65 -17.62 -28.01
CA LYS A 317 0.72 -17.48 -27.56
C LYS A 317 0.95 -16.17 -26.78
N GLU A 318 0.31 -15.10 -27.21
CA GLU A 318 0.33 -13.84 -26.50
C GLU A 318 -0.36 -13.97 -25.14
N LEU A 319 -1.52 -14.61 -25.06
CA LEU A 319 -2.23 -14.87 -23.81
C LEU A 319 -1.41 -15.73 -22.84
N GLU A 320 -0.75 -16.78 -23.33
CA GLU A 320 0.16 -17.63 -22.55
C GLU A 320 1.33 -16.81 -21.99
N TRP A 321 1.93 -15.97 -22.82
CA TRP A 321 3.04 -15.11 -22.44
C TRP A 321 2.64 -14.05 -21.41
N GLN A 322 1.53 -13.35 -21.68
CA GLN A 322 0.97 -12.35 -20.75
C GLN A 322 0.64 -12.97 -19.40
N THR A 323 0.01 -14.16 -19.40
CA THR A 323 -0.31 -14.87 -18.17
C THR A 323 0.95 -15.24 -17.39
N THR A 324 1.95 -15.79 -18.04
CA THR A 324 3.23 -16.18 -17.42
C THR A 324 3.95 -14.96 -16.82
N THR A 325 4.00 -13.87 -17.59
CA THR A 325 4.66 -12.62 -17.18
C THR A 325 3.94 -11.98 -15.99
N THR A 326 2.61 -11.93 -16.01
CA THR A 326 1.81 -11.40 -14.92
C THR A 326 2.02 -12.19 -13.63
N ILE A 327 2.06 -13.53 -13.71
CA ILE A 327 2.36 -14.38 -12.54
C ILE A 327 3.76 -14.09 -12.00
N ALA A 328 4.77 -13.98 -12.87
CA ALA A 328 6.15 -13.70 -12.46
C ALA A 328 6.27 -12.33 -11.76
N ILE A 329 5.59 -11.31 -12.30
CA ILE A 329 5.53 -9.98 -11.68
C ILE A 329 4.85 -10.04 -10.30
N ALA A 330 3.69 -10.68 -10.20
CA ALA A 330 2.95 -10.79 -8.96
C ALA A 330 3.73 -11.58 -7.89
N GLN A 331 4.40 -12.69 -8.25
CA GLN A 331 5.29 -13.43 -7.35
C GLN A 331 6.43 -12.56 -6.83
N THR A 332 7.03 -11.75 -7.70
CA THR A 332 8.12 -10.84 -7.32
C THR A 332 7.61 -9.75 -6.40
N GLU A 333 6.43 -9.20 -6.67
CA GLU A 333 5.81 -8.18 -5.82
C GLU A 333 5.54 -8.71 -4.41
N ILE A 334 4.93 -9.87 -4.26
CA ILE A 334 4.69 -10.48 -2.94
C ILE A 334 5.99 -10.70 -2.18
N LYS A 335 7.03 -11.24 -2.83
CA LYS A 335 8.34 -11.45 -2.20
C LYS A 335 8.95 -10.14 -1.71
N THR A 336 8.86 -9.09 -2.53
CA THR A 336 9.38 -7.75 -2.19
C THR A 336 8.60 -7.14 -1.03
N ARG A 337 7.25 -7.20 -1.06
CA ARG A 337 6.39 -6.69 0.02
C ARG A 337 6.61 -7.44 1.32
N HIS A 338 6.75 -8.76 1.26
CA HIS A 338 7.10 -9.57 2.43
C HIS A 338 8.44 -9.15 3.03
N MET A 339 9.47 -8.94 2.20
CA MET A 339 10.77 -8.47 2.66
C MET A 339 10.66 -7.10 3.34
N GLN A 340 9.88 -6.16 2.76
CA GLN A 340 9.63 -4.86 3.38
C GLN A 340 8.99 -4.99 4.76
N VAL A 341 7.95 -5.81 4.90
CA VAL A 341 7.32 -6.05 6.20
C VAL A 341 8.29 -6.70 7.19
N THR A 342 9.10 -7.65 6.74
CA THR A 342 10.09 -8.33 7.58
C THR A 342 11.13 -7.35 8.12
N LEU A 343 11.71 -6.49 7.26
CA LEU A 343 12.68 -5.47 7.67
C LEU A 343 12.06 -4.46 8.63
N LEU A 344 10.84 -3.99 8.34
CA LEU A 344 10.15 -3.04 9.21
C LEU A 344 9.82 -3.65 10.57
N SER A 345 9.34 -4.91 10.61
CA SER A 345 8.92 -5.56 11.86
C SER A 345 10.08 -6.09 12.71
N GLN A 346 11.16 -6.57 12.09
CA GLN A 346 12.28 -7.20 12.81
C GLN A 346 13.43 -6.25 13.11
N GLU A 347 13.60 -5.17 12.34
CA GLU A 347 14.72 -4.26 12.50
C GLU A 347 14.25 -2.83 12.79
N PHE A 348 13.48 -2.21 11.90
CA PHE A 348 13.21 -0.78 11.95
C PHE A 348 12.34 -0.36 13.16
N VAL A 349 11.23 -1.07 13.40
CA VAL A 349 10.35 -0.79 14.55
C VAL A 349 11.06 -1.09 15.88
N PRO A 350 11.72 -2.23 16.10
CA PRO A 350 12.46 -2.49 17.33
C PRO A 350 13.57 -1.46 17.59
N LEU A 351 14.32 -1.05 16.57
CA LEU A 351 15.34 -0.01 16.69
C LEU A 351 14.75 1.36 17.05
N SER A 352 13.59 1.70 16.49
CA SER A 352 12.89 2.95 16.83
C SER A 352 12.37 2.96 18.26
N VAL A 353 11.92 1.82 18.78
CA VAL A 353 11.53 1.65 20.20
C VAL A 353 12.75 1.80 21.10
N GLN A 354 13.86 1.13 20.77
CA GLN A 354 15.09 1.26 21.52
C GLN A 354 15.63 2.71 21.54
N SER A 355 15.54 3.41 20.40
CA SER A 355 15.96 4.82 20.30
C SER A 355 15.11 5.73 21.20
N GLU A 356 13.79 5.49 21.26
CA GLU A 356 12.91 6.22 22.19
C GLU A 356 13.25 5.92 23.66
N GLU A 357 13.48 4.65 24.01
CA GLU A 357 13.87 4.27 25.37
C GLU A 357 15.18 4.93 25.79
N GLU A 358 16.20 4.93 24.92
CA GLU A 358 17.45 5.65 25.17
C GLU A 358 17.24 7.16 25.31
N ALA A 359 16.36 7.74 24.49
CA ALA A 359 16.03 9.17 24.60
C ALA A 359 15.37 9.49 25.95
N ILE A 360 14.50 8.62 26.46
CA ILE A 360 13.90 8.76 27.79
C ILE A 360 15.00 8.75 28.89
N TYR A 361 15.97 7.84 28.82
CA TYR A 361 17.09 7.80 29.78
C TYR A 361 17.95 9.06 29.70
N LYS A 362 18.29 9.50 28.50
CA LYS A 362 19.07 10.73 28.27
C LYS A 362 18.32 11.98 28.76
N TYR A 363 17.01 12.04 28.54
CA TYR A 363 16.17 13.12 29.03
C TYR A 363 16.09 13.13 30.55
N ASN A 364 15.92 12.01 31.21
CA ASN A 364 15.93 11.91 32.67
C ASN A 364 17.30 12.27 33.27
N GLY A 365 18.39 11.99 32.54
CA GLY A 365 19.75 12.41 32.88
C GLY A 365 20.07 13.87 32.51
N MET A 366 19.12 14.64 31.95
CA MET A 366 19.31 16.02 31.48
C MET A 366 20.34 16.17 30.35
N PHE A 367 20.63 15.09 29.60
CA PHE A 367 21.56 15.12 28.47
C PHE A 367 20.90 15.62 27.18
N ILE A 368 19.58 15.47 27.05
CA ILE A 368 18.81 15.94 25.89
C ILE A 368 17.62 16.79 26.36
N GLY A 369 17.12 17.63 25.45
CA GLY A 369 15.95 18.46 25.70
C GLY A 369 14.63 17.74 25.36
N THR A 370 13.51 18.34 25.79
CA THR A 370 12.15 17.83 25.53
C THR A 370 11.85 17.66 24.02
N TRP A 371 12.39 18.55 23.19
CA TRP A 371 12.19 18.53 21.75
C TRP A 371 12.79 17.28 21.11
N GLU A 372 13.98 16.92 21.53
CA GLU A 372 14.70 15.75 21.01
C GLU A 372 14.01 14.46 21.45
N LEU A 373 13.48 14.41 22.67
CA LEU A 373 12.64 13.30 23.13
C LEU A 373 11.35 13.17 22.29
N LEU A 374 10.65 14.28 22.04
CA LEU A 374 9.43 14.28 21.23
C LEU A 374 9.71 13.88 19.77
N ASP A 375 10.85 14.27 19.21
CA ASP A 375 11.25 13.86 17.86
C ASP A 375 11.50 12.33 17.80
N GLN A 376 12.13 11.73 18.83
CA GLN A 376 12.28 10.27 18.89
C GLN A 376 10.94 9.54 19.06
N TYR A 377 10.05 10.07 19.86
CA TYR A 377 8.69 9.52 19.99
C TYR A 377 7.93 9.55 18.66
N ARG A 378 8.03 10.65 17.92
CA ARG A 378 7.43 10.76 16.57
C ARG A 378 8.05 9.77 15.58
N ALA A 379 9.39 9.62 15.60
CA ALA A 379 10.08 8.66 14.74
C ALA A 379 9.59 7.22 14.97
N LYS A 380 9.34 6.83 16.22
CA LYS A 380 8.72 5.52 16.55
C LYS A 380 7.30 5.40 15.99
N ILE A 381 6.49 6.45 16.10
CA ILE A 381 5.13 6.45 15.53
C ILE A 381 5.20 6.28 13.99
N GLU A 382 6.06 7.01 13.31
CA GLU A 382 6.27 6.93 11.85
C GLU A 382 6.75 5.55 11.41
N ALA A 383 7.61 4.91 12.21
CA ALA A 383 8.03 3.52 11.99
C ALA A 383 6.84 2.54 12.03
N ASN A 384 5.95 2.70 13.01
CA ASN A 384 4.74 1.88 13.13
C ASN A 384 3.75 2.13 11.99
N ILE A 385 3.56 3.37 11.56
CA ILE A 385 2.73 3.72 10.39
C ILE A 385 3.30 3.06 9.14
N SER A 386 4.62 3.11 8.95
CA SER A 386 5.30 2.47 7.82
C SER A 386 5.10 0.96 7.81
N LEU A 387 5.17 0.30 8.97
CA LEU A 387 4.90 -1.13 9.11
C LEU A 387 3.46 -1.48 8.73
N VAL A 388 2.47 -0.75 9.24
CA VAL A 388 1.06 -1.01 8.91
C VAL A 388 0.80 -0.78 7.43
N SER A 389 1.37 0.28 6.85
CA SER A 389 1.25 0.56 5.41
C SER A 389 1.85 -0.56 4.54
N ALA A 390 3.01 -1.09 4.94
CA ALA A 390 3.63 -2.23 4.26
C ALA A 390 2.81 -3.51 4.41
N GLN A 391 2.17 -3.74 5.57
CA GLN A 391 1.26 -4.87 5.80
C GLN A 391 0.02 -4.79 4.89
N ILE A 392 -0.59 -3.60 4.75
CA ILE A 392 -1.71 -3.36 3.82
C ILE A 392 -1.28 -3.70 2.39
N ALA A 393 -0.14 -3.16 1.95
CA ALA A 393 0.38 -3.40 0.60
C ALA A 393 0.68 -4.88 0.34
N TYR A 394 1.23 -5.60 1.32
CA TYR A 394 1.45 -7.04 1.24
C TYR A 394 0.14 -7.81 1.05
N TRP A 395 -0.86 -7.57 1.89
CA TRP A 395 -2.13 -8.28 1.81
C TRP A 395 -2.90 -7.98 0.53
N ASN A 396 -2.86 -6.74 0.06
CA ASN A 396 -3.48 -6.37 -1.23
C ASN A 396 -2.83 -7.10 -2.41
N ALA A 397 -1.48 -7.20 -2.43
CA ALA A 397 -0.78 -7.97 -3.45
C ALA A 397 -1.07 -9.47 -3.36
N GLU A 398 -1.14 -10.00 -2.14
CA GLU A 398 -1.49 -11.39 -1.85
C GLU A 398 -2.85 -11.78 -2.40
N TYR A 399 -3.88 -10.97 -2.10
CA TYR A 399 -5.24 -11.24 -2.56
C TYR A 399 -5.39 -11.06 -4.07
N ALA A 400 -4.72 -10.05 -4.65
CA ALA A 400 -4.69 -9.87 -6.10
C ALA A 400 -4.06 -11.07 -6.82
N TYR A 401 -2.98 -11.61 -6.28
CA TYR A 401 -2.31 -12.78 -6.83
C TYR A 401 -3.18 -14.05 -6.72
N ALA A 402 -3.76 -14.29 -5.55
CA ALA A 402 -4.64 -15.44 -5.33
C ALA A 402 -5.86 -15.39 -6.26
N ALA A 403 -6.48 -14.22 -6.41
CA ALA A 403 -7.59 -14.02 -7.34
C ALA A 403 -7.18 -14.24 -8.78
N TYR A 404 -5.99 -13.76 -9.16
CA TYR A 404 -5.46 -13.98 -10.50
C TYR A 404 -5.27 -15.47 -10.80
N LEU A 405 -4.71 -16.23 -9.88
CA LEU A 405 -4.57 -17.69 -10.04
C LEU A 405 -5.93 -18.40 -10.15
N ALA A 406 -6.94 -17.89 -9.46
CA ALA A 406 -8.32 -18.43 -9.51
C ALA A 406 -9.12 -18.01 -10.75
N GLY A 407 -8.55 -17.22 -11.66
CA GLY A 407 -9.20 -16.84 -12.93
C GLY A 407 -9.64 -15.39 -13.05
N ALA A 408 -9.63 -14.59 -11.96
CA ALA A 408 -9.96 -13.16 -12.01
C ALA A 408 -8.90 -12.35 -12.77
N THR A 409 -9.24 -11.11 -13.13
CA THR A 409 -8.28 -10.16 -13.71
C THR A 409 -7.27 -9.69 -12.66
N TYR A 410 -6.00 -9.57 -13.06
CA TYR A 410 -4.98 -9.04 -12.15
C TYR A 410 -5.15 -7.53 -11.98
N THR A 411 -5.38 -7.10 -10.75
CA THR A 411 -5.37 -5.68 -10.38
C THR A 411 -4.17 -5.46 -9.48
N PRO A 412 -3.09 -4.80 -9.97
CA PRO A 412 -1.92 -4.54 -9.14
C PRO A 412 -2.31 -3.69 -7.92
N ALA A 413 -1.73 -3.99 -6.77
CA ALA A 413 -1.90 -3.18 -5.57
C ALA A 413 -1.39 -1.75 -5.83
N LYS A 414 -2.23 -0.75 -5.57
CA LYS A 414 -1.88 0.66 -5.70
C LYS A 414 -0.98 1.13 -4.55
#